data_95b77d521d916064c53c66956a900ac7
#
_entry.id   95b77d521d916064c53c66956a900ac7
#
_cell.length_a   1.000
_cell.length_b   1.000
_cell.length_c   1.000
_cell.angle_alpha   90.00
_cell.angle_beta   90.00
_cell.angle_gamma   90.00
#
_symmetry.space_group_name_H-M   'P 1'
#
loop_
_entity.id
_entity.type
_entity.pdbx_description
1 polymer ?
#
loop_
_entity_poly.entity_id
_entity_poly.type
_entity_poly.pdbx_seq_one_letter_code
_entity_poly.pdbx_strand_id
1 'polypeptide(L)'
;MKQRFLGIGASLLLIAATTLAEVKQNYSVDAARSRVEIHVYKEGVFKAFSHDHLIVAKEVSGAVQFDAEKIEQSTVRLQIPTRAITVIDPGESEKDRHDVQTTMEGDKVLDVAKFPEIIFTSSGVSAAKKTPGGWEATLSGNLKLHGVEKSISFPLRVHAEAGELRGEGEVSILQTDYGITPVKVAGGSVKVKDKLKISFDIVARKEQ
;
A
#
# COMPACT_ATOMS: atom_id res chain seq x y z
N MET A 1 68.82 -24.37 48.45
CA MET A 1 68.39 -23.99 47.09
C MET A 1 66.87 -24.03 47.05
N LYS A 2 66.18 -22.86 47.02
CA LYS A 2 64.69 -22.75 46.94
C LYS A 2 64.36 -22.21 45.59
N GLN A 3 63.74 -23.02 44.74
CA GLN A 3 63.15 -22.58 43.44
C GLN A 3 61.80 -21.97 43.71
N ARG A 4 61.59 -20.75 43.23
CA ARG A 4 60.31 -20.06 43.18
C ARG A 4 59.73 -20.28 41.83
N PHE A 5 58.56 -20.94 41.75
CA PHE A 5 57.73 -21.00 40.55
C PHE A 5 56.91 -19.73 40.47
N LEU A 6 57.07 -19.01 39.36
CA LEU A 6 56.25 -17.84 39.00
C LEU A 6 55.08 -18.37 38.17
N GLY A 7 53.90 -18.32 38.76
CA GLY A 7 52.66 -18.65 38.02
C GLY A 7 52.20 -17.43 37.17
N ILE A 8 52.17 -17.58 35.86
CA ILE A 8 51.59 -16.61 34.91
C ILE A 8 50.10 -16.90 34.84
N GLY A 9 49.30 -16.05 35.48
CA GLY A 9 47.82 -16.08 35.35
C GLY A 9 47.42 -15.43 34.02
N ALA A 10 46.96 -16.21 33.06
CA ALA A 10 46.33 -15.70 31.85
C ALA A 10 44.89 -15.30 32.15
N SER A 11 44.64 -14.00 32.27
CA SER A 11 43.27 -13.45 32.35
C SER A 11 42.63 -13.51 30.97
N LEU A 12 41.68 -14.41 30.80
CA LEU A 12 40.84 -14.52 29.61
C LEU A 12 39.77 -13.40 29.65
N LEU A 13 39.94 -12.35 28.85
CA LEU A 13 38.97 -11.28 28.72
C LEU A 13 37.81 -11.78 27.84
N LEU A 14 36.69 -12.12 28.47
CA LEU A 14 35.46 -12.50 27.76
C LEU A 14 34.80 -11.23 27.21
N ILE A 15 35.01 -10.93 25.94
CA ILE A 15 34.27 -9.86 25.26
C ILE A 15 32.86 -10.38 24.98
N ALA A 16 31.91 -9.98 25.81
CA ALA A 16 30.50 -10.20 25.53
C ALA A 16 30.08 -9.31 24.35
N ALA A 17 29.93 -9.91 23.17
CA ALA A 17 29.30 -9.24 22.04
C ALA A 17 27.81 -9.04 22.38
N THR A 18 27.42 -7.84 22.78
CA THR A 18 26.04 -7.44 22.88
C THR A 18 25.52 -7.29 21.44
N THR A 19 24.83 -8.30 20.94
CA THR A 19 24.00 -8.16 19.75
C THR A 19 22.90 -7.16 20.09
N LEU A 20 23.02 -5.94 19.57
CA LEU A 20 21.90 -5.00 19.54
C LEU A 20 20.82 -5.67 18.71
N ALA A 21 19.76 -6.13 19.36
CA ALA A 21 18.57 -6.62 18.68
C ALA A 21 18.04 -5.49 17.81
N GLU A 22 17.91 -5.73 16.51
CA GLU A 22 17.27 -4.81 15.57
C GLU A 22 15.85 -4.54 16.08
N VAL A 23 15.60 -3.32 16.52
CA VAL A 23 14.29 -2.95 17.07
C VAL A 23 13.40 -2.48 15.93
N LYS A 24 12.82 -3.42 15.18
CA LYS A 24 11.69 -3.12 14.32
C LYS A 24 10.56 -2.61 15.19
N GLN A 25 10.00 -1.48 14.79
CA GLN A 25 8.87 -0.86 15.49
C GLN A 25 7.58 -1.20 14.75
N ASN A 26 6.55 -1.56 15.50
CA ASN A 26 5.23 -1.84 14.95
C ASN A 26 4.38 -0.58 14.92
N TYR A 27 3.66 -0.40 13.83
CA TYR A 27 2.73 0.70 13.61
C TYR A 27 1.42 0.14 13.07
N SER A 28 0.30 0.70 13.52
CA SER A 28 -1.03 0.40 13.02
C SER A 28 -1.54 1.56 12.15
N VAL A 29 -2.18 1.25 11.03
CA VAL A 29 -2.73 2.25 10.11
C VAL A 29 -3.84 3.04 10.79
N ASP A 30 -3.75 4.37 10.71
CA ASP A 30 -4.79 5.31 11.13
C ASP A 30 -5.75 5.56 9.95
N ALA A 31 -6.86 4.83 9.91
CA ALA A 31 -7.84 4.89 8.83
C ALA A 31 -8.42 6.30 8.64
N ALA A 32 -8.62 7.05 9.73
CA ALA A 32 -9.22 8.39 9.66
C ALA A 32 -8.32 9.44 9.00
N ARG A 33 -7.00 9.19 8.97
CA ARG A 33 -5.99 10.07 8.41
C ARG A 33 -5.37 9.53 7.12
N SER A 34 -5.72 8.31 6.74
CA SER A 34 -5.25 7.67 5.51
C SER A 34 -6.21 7.91 4.36
N ARG A 35 -5.67 7.99 3.15
CA ARG A 35 -6.44 8.21 1.93
C ARG A 35 -5.93 7.32 0.81
N VAL A 36 -6.85 6.67 0.12
CA VAL A 36 -6.58 5.93 -1.11
C VAL A 36 -7.60 6.37 -2.15
N GLU A 37 -7.11 6.87 -3.28
CA GLU A 37 -7.91 7.35 -4.40
C GLU A 37 -7.64 6.53 -5.64
N ILE A 38 -8.69 6.16 -6.35
CA ILE A 38 -8.64 5.41 -7.60
C ILE A 38 -9.22 6.30 -8.70
N HIS A 39 -8.38 6.63 -9.68
CA HIS A 39 -8.78 7.39 -10.86
C HIS A 39 -9.07 6.44 -12.01
N VAL A 40 -10.32 6.46 -12.47
CA VAL A 40 -10.84 5.61 -13.52
C VAL A 40 -11.12 6.49 -14.74
N TYR A 41 -10.32 6.35 -15.77
CA TYR A 41 -10.41 7.15 -16.99
C TYR A 41 -11.33 6.49 -18.01
N LYS A 42 -12.01 7.31 -18.80
CA LYS A 42 -12.83 6.87 -19.93
C LYS A 42 -12.11 7.07 -21.26
N GLU A 43 -12.45 6.26 -22.24
CA GLU A 43 -12.00 6.36 -23.63
C GLU A 43 -13.14 6.04 -24.60
N GLY A 44 -12.96 6.40 -25.86
CA GLY A 44 -13.95 6.17 -26.92
C GLY A 44 -14.32 7.44 -27.69
N VAL A 45 -15.16 7.27 -28.72
CA VAL A 45 -15.52 8.34 -29.67
C VAL A 45 -16.30 9.47 -28.98
N PHE A 46 -17.10 9.15 -27.96
CA PHE A 46 -17.90 10.12 -27.21
C PHE A 46 -17.29 10.49 -25.85
N LYS A 47 -15.97 10.36 -25.70
CA LYS A 47 -15.27 10.71 -24.48
C LYS A 47 -15.56 12.14 -23.99
N ALA A 48 -15.79 13.09 -24.89
CA ALA A 48 -16.11 14.49 -24.57
C ALA A 48 -17.42 14.67 -23.79
N PHE A 49 -18.32 13.69 -23.83
CA PHE A 49 -19.62 13.70 -23.13
C PHE A 49 -19.64 12.81 -21.89
N SER A 50 -18.49 12.35 -21.41
CA SER A 50 -18.39 11.48 -20.27
C SER A 50 -17.28 11.95 -19.34
N HIS A 51 -17.48 11.74 -18.02
CA HIS A 51 -16.54 12.16 -16.98
C HIS A 51 -15.67 10.99 -16.56
N ASP A 52 -14.43 11.27 -16.12
CA ASP A 52 -13.60 10.29 -15.43
C ASP A 52 -14.16 10.10 -14.01
N HIS A 53 -14.03 8.91 -13.44
CA HIS A 53 -14.53 8.63 -12.10
C HIS A 53 -13.42 8.76 -11.07
N LEU A 54 -13.75 9.42 -9.96
CA LEU A 54 -12.95 9.45 -8.75
C LEU A 54 -13.60 8.56 -7.69
N ILE A 55 -12.86 7.58 -7.26
CA ILE A 55 -13.28 6.57 -6.30
C ILE A 55 -12.33 6.61 -5.12
N VAL A 56 -12.84 6.44 -3.91
CA VAL A 56 -12.03 6.42 -2.69
C VAL A 56 -12.28 5.15 -1.89
N ALA A 57 -11.25 4.68 -1.20
CA ALA A 57 -11.43 3.72 -0.13
C ALA A 57 -11.72 4.48 1.17
N LYS A 58 -12.92 4.34 1.70
CA LYS A 58 -13.34 4.99 2.98
C LYS A 58 -12.76 4.31 4.20
N GLU A 59 -12.37 3.07 4.08
CA GLU A 59 -11.76 2.28 5.14
C GLU A 59 -10.48 1.65 4.61
N VAL A 60 -9.40 1.84 5.35
CA VAL A 60 -8.13 1.15 5.14
C VAL A 60 -7.58 0.75 6.50
N SER A 61 -7.14 -0.47 6.63
CA SER A 61 -6.49 -0.98 7.83
C SER A 61 -5.16 -1.64 7.48
N GLY A 62 -4.33 -1.89 8.46
CA GLY A 62 -3.07 -2.55 8.23
C GLY A 62 -2.04 -2.33 9.30
N ALA A 63 -0.88 -2.94 9.09
CA ALA A 63 0.26 -2.87 9.98
C ALA A 63 1.54 -2.62 9.19
N VAL A 64 2.46 -1.89 9.81
CA VAL A 64 3.80 -1.64 9.30
C VAL A 64 4.80 -2.06 10.36
N GLN A 65 5.77 -2.88 9.98
CA GLN A 65 6.99 -3.09 10.77
C GLN A 65 8.09 -2.23 10.15
N PHE A 66 8.52 -1.24 10.86
CA PHE A 66 9.45 -0.24 10.36
C PHE A 66 10.80 -0.35 11.05
N ASP A 67 11.85 -0.40 10.23
CA ASP A 67 13.24 -0.33 10.66
C ASP A 67 13.86 0.96 10.12
N ALA A 68 14.14 1.91 11.00
CA ALA A 68 14.68 3.21 10.63
C ALA A 68 16.17 3.17 10.22
N GLU A 69 16.90 2.10 10.59
CA GLU A 69 18.31 1.92 10.23
C GLU A 69 18.46 1.10 8.95
N LYS A 70 17.53 0.15 8.74
CA LYS A 70 17.52 -0.76 7.59
C LYS A 70 16.12 -0.80 6.97
N ILE A 71 15.72 0.29 6.33
CA ILE A 71 14.38 0.42 5.75
C ILE A 71 14.03 -0.73 4.80
N GLU A 72 15.03 -1.36 4.17
CA GLU A 72 14.87 -2.52 3.30
C GLU A 72 14.29 -3.74 4.03
N GLN A 73 14.39 -3.77 5.34
CA GLN A 73 13.82 -4.82 6.20
C GLN A 73 12.41 -4.50 6.69
N SER A 74 11.91 -3.31 6.38
CA SER A 74 10.56 -2.92 6.73
C SER A 74 9.53 -3.70 5.93
N THR A 75 8.36 -3.94 6.55
CA THR A 75 7.25 -4.64 5.90
C THR A 75 5.95 -3.87 6.11
N VAL A 76 5.04 -4.00 5.14
CA VAL A 76 3.71 -3.41 5.22
C VAL A 76 2.65 -4.40 4.72
N ARG A 77 1.53 -4.44 5.43
CA ARG A 77 0.31 -5.12 4.99
C ARG A 77 -0.86 -4.15 5.11
N LEU A 78 -1.58 -3.97 4.02
CA LEU A 78 -2.79 -3.15 3.96
C LEU A 78 -3.98 -4.01 3.56
N GLN A 79 -5.15 -3.65 4.06
CA GLN A 79 -6.41 -4.33 3.81
C GLN A 79 -7.52 -3.29 3.66
N ILE A 80 -8.29 -3.41 2.59
CA ILE A 80 -9.42 -2.54 2.26
C ILE A 80 -10.64 -3.42 2.01
N PRO A 81 -11.73 -3.28 2.79
CA PRO A 81 -12.99 -3.92 2.46
C PRO A 81 -13.50 -3.44 1.11
N THR A 82 -13.84 -4.33 0.18
CA THR A 82 -14.32 -3.92 -1.15
C THR A 82 -15.58 -3.07 -1.09
N ARG A 83 -16.45 -3.28 -0.09
CA ARG A 83 -17.64 -2.46 0.19
C ARG A 83 -17.32 -1.02 0.63
N ALA A 84 -16.08 -0.77 1.07
CA ALA A 84 -15.63 0.58 1.46
C ALA A 84 -15.14 1.41 0.27
N ILE A 85 -15.07 0.81 -0.92
CA ILE A 85 -14.74 1.49 -2.17
C ILE A 85 -15.96 2.29 -2.62
N THR A 86 -15.84 3.60 -2.70
CA THR A 86 -16.99 4.50 -2.91
C THR A 86 -16.71 5.50 -4.03
N VAL A 87 -17.65 5.64 -4.95
CA VAL A 87 -17.66 6.67 -6.00
C VAL A 87 -17.99 8.02 -5.38
N ILE A 88 -17.11 9.02 -5.58
CA ILE A 88 -17.30 10.37 -5.02
C ILE A 88 -17.43 11.46 -6.08
N ASP A 89 -17.40 11.13 -7.34
CA ASP A 89 -17.42 12.02 -8.51
C ASP A 89 -18.01 13.42 -8.23
N PRO A 90 -17.18 14.44 -7.99
CA PRO A 90 -17.67 15.79 -7.75
C PRO A 90 -18.33 16.34 -9.02
N GLY A 91 -19.55 16.83 -8.89
CA GLY A 91 -20.29 17.40 -10.02
C GLY A 91 -21.25 16.45 -10.74
N GLU A 92 -21.21 15.14 -10.45
CA GLU A 92 -22.19 14.18 -10.94
C GLU A 92 -23.46 14.16 -10.07
N SER A 93 -24.60 13.78 -10.68
CA SER A 93 -25.83 13.60 -9.93
C SER A 93 -25.74 12.44 -8.95
N GLU A 94 -26.53 12.46 -7.87
CA GLU A 94 -26.58 11.36 -6.92
C GLU A 94 -27.01 10.05 -7.60
N LYS A 95 -27.95 10.15 -8.55
CA LYS A 95 -28.39 9.00 -9.34
C LYS A 95 -27.23 8.39 -10.14
N ASP A 96 -26.46 9.22 -10.84
CA ASP A 96 -25.35 8.73 -11.67
C ASP A 96 -24.26 8.11 -10.82
N ARG A 97 -23.90 8.73 -9.69
CA ARG A 97 -22.97 8.11 -8.73
C ARG A 97 -23.47 6.77 -8.20
N HIS A 98 -24.77 6.66 -7.91
CA HIS A 98 -25.36 5.40 -7.45
C HIS A 98 -25.31 4.32 -8.53
N ASP A 99 -25.61 4.65 -9.79
CA ASP A 99 -25.56 3.71 -10.90
C ASP A 99 -24.14 3.20 -11.15
N VAL A 100 -23.14 4.09 -11.06
CA VAL A 100 -21.72 3.72 -11.16
C VAL A 100 -21.29 2.86 -9.96
N GLN A 101 -21.70 3.19 -8.72
CA GLN A 101 -21.44 2.42 -7.53
C GLN A 101 -21.98 0.99 -7.65
N THR A 102 -23.25 0.86 -8.04
CA THR A 102 -23.89 -0.45 -8.23
C THR A 102 -23.18 -1.29 -9.29
N THR A 103 -22.77 -0.66 -10.40
CA THR A 103 -22.01 -1.34 -11.46
C THR A 103 -20.66 -1.81 -10.95
N MET A 104 -19.95 -0.97 -10.19
CA MET A 104 -18.62 -1.28 -9.62
C MET A 104 -18.69 -2.42 -8.61
N GLU A 105 -19.72 -2.47 -7.76
CA GLU A 105 -19.90 -3.53 -6.76
C GLU A 105 -20.32 -4.88 -7.38
N GLY A 106 -20.84 -4.85 -8.57
CA GLY A 106 -21.37 -6.02 -9.28
C GLY A 106 -20.34 -7.05 -9.70
N ASP A 107 -20.83 -8.19 -10.16
CA ASP A 107 -20.07 -9.40 -10.52
C ASP A 107 -19.06 -9.18 -11.66
N LYS A 108 -19.24 -8.15 -12.47
CA LYS A 108 -18.36 -7.83 -13.61
C LYS A 108 -17.16 -6.97 -13.25
N VAL A 109 -17.14 -6.36 -12.06
CA VAL A 109 -16.07 -5.44 -11.63
C VAL A 109 -15.45 -5.92 -10.32
N LEU A 110 -16.02 -5.59 -9.16
CA LEU A 110 -15.42 -5.97 -7.87
C LEU A 110 -15.97 -7.28 -7.32
N ASP A 111 -17.22 -7.64 -7.68
CA ASP A 111 -17.93 -8.80 -7.10
C ASP A 111 -17.78 -8.85 -5.57
N VAL A 112 -18.25 -7.77 -4.91
CA VAL A 112 -18.02 -7.54 -3.47
C VAL A 112 -18.56 -8.65 -2.59
N ALA A 113 -19.53 -9.43 -3.09
CA ALA A 113 -20.08 -10.57 -2.40
C ALA A 113 -19.09 -11.75 -2.35
N LYS A 114 -18.34 -11.94 -3.43
CA LYS A 114 -17.39 -13.06 -3.57
C LYS A 114 -15.98 -12.67 -3.14
N PHE A 115 -15.58 -11.42 -3.37
CA PHE A 115 -14.25 -10.89 -3.07
C PHE A 115 -14.36 -9.70 -2.10
N PRO A 116 -14.60 -9.96 -0.80
CA PRO A 116 -14.92 -8.92 0.17
C PRO A 116 -13.72 -8.03 0.55
N GLU A 117 -12.50 -8.36 0.10
CA GLU A 117 -11.29 -7.70 0.53
C GLU A 117 -10.27 -7.50 -0.60
N ILE A 118 -9.62 -6.35 -0.58
CA ILE A 118 -8.42 -6.05 -1.34
C ILE A 118 -7.25 -6.04 -0.36
N ILE A 119 -6.17 -6.76 -0.68
CA ILE A 119 -5.04 -6.93 0.23
C ILE A 119 -3.75 -6.60 -0.52
N PHE A 120 -2.92 -5.75 0.08
CA PHE A 120 -1.53 -5.56 -0.32
C PHE A 120 -0.59 -6.09 0.75
N THR A 121 0.40 -6.88 0.36
CA THR A 121 1.46 -7.37 1.25
C THR A 121 2.80 -7.09 0.59
N SER A 122 3.66 -6.33 1.26
CA SER A 122 5.00 -6.03 0.75
C SER A 122 5.86 -7.30 0.68
N SER A 123 6.68 -7.37 -0.34
CA SER A 123 7.73 -8.39 -0.50
C SER A 123 9.13 -7.83 -0.35
N GLY A 124 9.29 -6.51 -0.37
CA GLY A 124 10.58 -5.85 -0.15
C GLY A 124 10.54 -4.35 -0.43
N VAL A 125 11.53 -3.68 0.11
CA VAL A 125 11.86 -2.27 -0.15
C VAL A 125 13.23 -2.23 -0.79
N SER A 126 13.41 -1.43 -1.83
CA SER A 126 14.67 -1.32 -2.57
C SER A 126 14.93 0.12 -3.00
N ALA A 127 16.13 0.38 -3.54
CA ALA A 127 16.56 1.69 -4.00
C ALA A 127 16.33 2.81 -2.96
N ALA A 128 16.47 2.48 -1.67
CA ALA A 128 16.20 3.40 -0.58
C ALA A 128 17.25 4.51 -0.51
N LYS A 129 16.75 5.76 -0.48
CA LYS A 129 17.56 6.96 -0.34
C LYS A 129 17.02 7.78 0.82
N LYS A 130 17.89 8.08 1.80
CA LYS A 130 17.53 8.93 2.93
C LYS A 130 17.38 10.38 2.47
N THR A 131 16.33 11.04 2.94
CA THR A 131 16.02 12.45 2.67
C THR A 131 15.83 13.19 4.00
N PRO A 132 15.81 14.54 4.01
CA PRO A 132 15.40 15.27 5.21
C PRO A 132 13.96 14.87 5.63
N GLY A 133 13.83 14.27 6.83
CA GLY A 133 12.55 13.84 7.38
C GLY A 133 12.04 12.45 6.94
N GLY A 134 12.84 11.68 6.14
CA GLY A 134 12.37 10.35 5.75
C GLY A 134 13.20 9.64 4.69
N TRP A 135 12.53 8.97 3.77
CA TRP A 135 13.14 8.18 2.69
C TRP A 135 12.33 8.27 1.40
N GLU A 136 13.03 8.16 0.29
CA GLU A 136 12.49 7.78 -1.02
C GLU A 136 12.94 6.35 -1.31
N ALA A 137 12.02 5.50 -1.75
CA ALA A 137 12.30 4.09 -2.00
C ALA A 137 11.39 3.51 -3.08
N THR A 138 11.64 2.29 -3.49
CA THR A 138 10.73 1.48 -4.28
C THR A 138 10.16 0.39 -3.39
N LEU A 139 8.82 0.36 -3.26
CA LEU A 139 8.10 -0.70 -2.56
C LEU A 139 7.62 -1.73 -3.56
N SER A 140 7.95 -2.98 -3.31
CA SER A 140 7.44 -4.14 -4.06
C SER A 140 6.54 -4.97 -3.17
N GLY A 141 5.53 -5.60 -3.75
CA GLY A 141 4.61 -6.44 -3.01
C GLY A 141 3.58 -7.11 -3.90
N ASN A 142 2.72 -7.89 -3.28
CA ASN A 142 1.62 -8.57 -3.94
C ASN A 142 0.30 -7.86 -3.63
N LEU A 143 -0.42 -7.50 -4.68
CA LEU A 143 -1.78 -6.97 -4.60
C LEU A 143 -2.76 -8.09 -4.97
N LYS A 144 -3.65 -8.43 -4.03
CA LYS A 144 -4.79 -9.32 -4.25
C LYS A 144 -6.03 -8.48 -4.48
N LEU A 145 -6.60 -8.56 -5.67
CA LEU A 145 -7.80 -7.86 -6.10
C LEU A 145 -8.66 -8.83 -6.92
N HIS A 146 -9.97 -8.84 -6.71
CA HIS A 146 -10.92 -9.69 -7.44
C HIS A 146 -10.50 -11.19 -7.46
N GLY A 147 -9.93 -11.66 -6.35
CA GLY A 147 -9.45 -13.04 -6.20
C GLY A 147 -8.12 -13.37 -6.89
N VAL A 148 -7.57 -12.46 -7.68
CA VAL A 148 -6.28 -12.63 -8.38
C VAL A 148 -5.18 -11.87 -7.62
N GLU A 149 -4.03 -12.51 -7.47
CA GLU A 149 -2.84 -11.90 -6.84
C GLU A 149 -1.77 -11.62 -7.90
N LYS A 150 -1.25 -10.39 -7.92
CA LYS A 150 -0.18 -9.94 -8.82
C LYS A 150 0.88 -9.19 -8.06
N SER A 151 2.14 -9.39 -8.46
CA SER A 151 3.25 -8.58 -7.98
C SER A 151 3.23 -7.20 -8.63
N ILE A 152 3.34 -6.18 -7.82
CA ILE A 152 3.44 -4.78 -8.24
C ILE A 152 4.64 -4.11 -7.58
N SER A 153 5.16 -3.05 -8.18
CA SER A 153 6.27 -2.28 -7.65
C SER A 153 6.08 -0.80 -8.01
N PHE A 154 6.32 0.08 -7.07
CA PHE A 154 6.06 1.51 -7.24
C PHE A 154 6.95 2.37 -6.34
N PRO A 155 7.20 3.65 -6.73
CA PRO A 155 7.93 4.59 -5.90
C PRO A 155 7.11 4.94 -4.65
N LEU A 156 7.82 5.08 -3.53
CA LEU A 156 7.26 5.41 -2.22
C LEU A 156 8.10 6.51 -1.58
N ARG A 157 7.44 7.51 -1.02
CA ARG A 157 8.02 8.46 -0.05
C ARG A 157 7.53 8.11 1.34
N VAL A 158 8.46 8.02 2.30
CA VAL A 158 8.17 7.74 3.70
C VAL A 158 8.65 8.90 4.53
N HIS A 159 7.77 9.45 5.36
CA HIS A 159 8.10 10.39 6.42
C HIS A 159 7.96 9.68 7.76
N ALA A 160 8.92 9.90 8.66
CA ALA A 160 8.90 9.30 10.01
C ALA A 160 9.18 10.38 11.04
N GLU A 161 8.20 10.68 11.88
CA GLU A 161 8.30 11.73 12.89
C GLU A 161 7.46 11.37 14.13
N ALA A 162 8.04 11.57 15.31
CA ALA A 162 7.33 11.54 16.61
C ALA A 162 6.38 10.32 16.82
N GLY A 163 6.78 9.13 16.36
CA GLY A 163 5.96 7.91 16.50
C GLY A 163 4.86 7.77 15.42
N GLU A 164 4.95 8.54 14.36
CA GLU A 164 4.09 8.46 13.19
C GLU A 164 4.92 8.14 11.94
N LEU A 165 4.34 7.32 11.06
CA LEU A 165 4.83 7.08 9.72
C LEU A 165 3.78 7.60 8.72
N ARG A 166 4.25 8.20 7.63
CA ARG A 166 3.41 8.57 6.51
C ARG A 166 4.04 8.08 5.22
N GLY A 167 3.31 7.26 4.48
CA GLY A 167 3.72 6.70 3.21
C GLY A 167 2.89 7.24 2.07
N GLU A 168 3.52 7.89 1.09
CA GLU A 168 2.85 8.51 -0.06
C GLU A 168 3.39 7.94 -1.37
N GLY A 169 2.50 7.73 -2.33
CA GLY A 169 2.91 7.27 -3.65
C GLY A 169 1.76 7.11 -4.65
N GLU A 170 2.13 6.66 -5.82
CA GLU A 170 1.20 6.34 -6.89
C GLU A 170 1.59 5.02 -7.56
N VAL A 171 0.59 4.25 -7.94
CA VAL A 171 0.75 3.02 -8.71
C VAL A 171 -0.30 2.95 -9.82
N SER A 172 0.05 2.36 -10.93
CA SER A 172 -0.90 2.03 -12.00
C SER A 172 -1.04 0.52 -12.13
N ILE A 173 -2.26 0.05 -12.29
CA ILE A 173 -2.58 -1.35 -12.54
C ILE A 173 -3.48 -1.49 -13.77
N LEU A 174 -3.54 -2.68 -14.35
CA LEU A 174 -4.53 -3.01 -15.39
C LEU A 174 -5.65 -3.84 -14.76
N GLN A 175 -6.89 -3.48 -15.03
CA GLN A 175 -8.07 -4.23 -14.58
C GLN A 175 -8.05 -5.67 -15.08
N THR A 176 -7.63 -5.86 -16.33
CA THR A 176 -7.52 -7.17 -16.97
C THR A 176 -6.50 -8.10 -16.33
N ASP A 177 -5.47 -7.57 -15.69
CA ASP A 177 -4.50 -8.36 -14.89
C ASP A 177 -5.17 -9.08 -13.72
N TYR A 178 -6.29 -8.55 -13.24
CA TYR A 178 -7.07 -9.09 -12.13
C TYR A 178 -8.37 -9.76 -12.57
N GLY A 179 -8.49 -10.09 -13.87
CA GLY A 179 -9.67 -10.75 -14.41
C GLY A 179 -10.91 -9.85 -14.53
N ILE A 180 -10.76 -8.54 -14.34
CA ILE A 180 -11.83 -7.56 -14.47
C ILE A 180 -11.90 -7.10 -15.93
N THR A 181 -13.07 -7.21 -16.54
CA THR A 181 -13.27 -6.68 -17.89
C THR A 181 -13.72 -5.22 -17.81
N PRO A 182 -12.98 -4.26 -18.41
CA PRO A 182 -13.37 -2.86 -18.39
C PRO A 182 -14.78 -2.63 -18.93
N VAL A 183 -15.58 -1.88 -18.17
CA VAL A 183 -17.00 -1.63 -18.46
C VAL A 183 -17.15 -0.88 -19.78
N LYS A 184 -18.15 -1.28 -20.59
CA LYS A 184 -18.54 -0.61 -21.84
C LYS A 184 -19.98 -0.16 -21.73
N VAL A 185 -20.25 1.08 -22.14
CA VAL A 185 -21.61 1.67 -22.16
C VAL A 185 -21.93 2.21 -23.55
N ALA A 186 -23.20 2.56 -23.78
CA ALA A 186 -23.67 3.10 -25.04
C ALA A 186 -23.26 2.23 -26.26
N GLY A 187 -23.49 0.93 -26.18
CA GLY A 187 -23.14 0.00 -27.26
C GLY A 187 -21.63 -0.14 -27.52
N GLY A 188 -20.80 0.23 -26.57
CA GLY A 188 -19.33 0.19 -26.69
C GLY A 188 -18.69 1.49 -27.19
N SER A 189 -19.51 2.53 -27.43
CA SER A 189 -19.03 3.85 -27.86
C SER A 189 -18.27 4.62 -26.81
N VAL A 190 -18.49 4.28 -25.53
CA VAL A 190 -17.73 4.73 -24.37
C VAL A 190 -17.30 3.51 -23.58
N LYS A 191 -16.04 3.45 -23.19
CA LYS A 191 -15.54 2.39 -22.33
C LYS A 191 -14.61 2.96 -21.25
N VAL A 192 -14.53 2.28 -20.15
CA VAL A 192 -13.52 2.53 -19.10
C VAL A 192 -12.18 2.06 -19.62
N LYS A 193 -11.13 2.87 -19.41
CA LYS A 193 -9.75 2.42 -19.69
C LYS A 193 -9.38 1.24 -18.80
N ASP A 194 -8.62 0.33 -19.36
CA ASP A 194 -8.08 -0.80 -18.60
C ASP A 194 -7.18 -0.34 -17.47
N LYS A 195 -6.35 0.68 -17.72
CA LYS A 195 -5.40 1.23 -16.76
C LYS A 195 -6.09 2.10 -15.73
N LEU A 196 -5.94 1.72 -14.45
CA LEU A 196 -6.30 2.52 -13.29
C LEU A 196 -5.05 3.20 -12.73
N LYS A 197 -5.21 4.42 -12.20
CA LYS A 197 -4.19 5.12 -11.42
C LYS A 197 -4.66 5.18 -9.97
N ILE A 198 -3.82 4.71 -9.05
CA ILE A 198 -4.11 4.69 -7.63
C ILE A 198 -3.10 5.60 -6.96
N SER A 199 -3.55 6.63 -6.25
CA SER A 199 -2.75 7.46 -5.36
C SER A 199 -3.09 7.14 -3.92
N PHE A 200 -2.09 7.17 -3.05
CA PHE A 200 -2.29 6.86 -1.64
C PHE A 200 -1.45 7.76 -0.75
N ASP A 201 -1.99 8.00 0.43
CA ASP A 201 -1.40 8.71 1.54
C ASP A 201 -1.80 7.94 2.82
N ILE A 202 -0.91 7.10 3.31
CA ILE A 202 -1.16 6.20 4.43
C ILE A 202 -0.44 6.72 5.66
N VAL A 203 -1.19 6.96 6.70
CA VAL A 203 -0.68 7.35 8.03
C VAL A 203 -0.75 6.15 8.95
N ALA A 204 0.33 5.87 9.66
CA ALA A 204 0.37 4.80 10.66
C ALA A 204 0.98 5.32 11.97
N ARG A 205 0.44 4.88 13.10
CA ARG A 205 0.87 5.27 14.44
C ARG A 205 1.57 4.11 15.12
N LYS A 206 2.65 4.45 15.83
CA LYS A 206 3.41 3.49 16.62
C LYS A 206 2.52 2.84 17.66
N GLU A 207 2.59 1.51 17.72
CA GLU A 207 1.95 0.75 18.78
C GLU A 207 2.72 0.96 20.12
N GLN A 208 1.94 1.03 21.20
CA GLN A 208 2.49 1.20 22.56
C GLN A 208 3.03 -0.11 23.12
#